data_e2c9ec63e28c590a320ca764e7df761a
#
_entry.id   e2c9ec63e28c590a320ca764e7df761a
#
_cell.length_a   1.000
_cell.length_b   1.000
_cell.length_c   1.000
_cell.angle_alpha   90.00
_cell.angle_beta   90.00
_cell.angle_gamma   90.00
#
_symmetry.space_group_name_H-M   'P 1'
#
loop_
_entity.id
_entity.type
_entity.pdbx_description
1 polymer ?
#
loop_
_entity_poly.entity_id
_entity_poly.type
_entity_poly.pdbx_seq_one_letter_code
_entity_poly.pdbx_strand_id
1 'polypeptide(L)'
;SEIREAKRRGLKIIVGGPAAWQWLWRTDYWREFGVDTVVDGEAENVIVELAERALNGEELPLYVYVGPSDVPSIEEIPVIKGASVNGLVEIMRGCPRGCRFCPVTLRPLRFYPLEKIEKELQVNARAGLKGCILHSEDVLIYGAKGLEPNPDALLKLHTLVKKYCRTLAWSHVTLAEVRYSQERYRLIDKLAEVVYDEYQDWIGVEVGIETGSVRLARKIMPAKAAPYPVEIWPEVVEEAFAIMHDHRIVPAATLILGLPDEGEEDLTATLELLDRLEGYRSLIVPMFFVPLGALKDRRWFLREQLNELHVEVLKKCMWHTVRWGEDIMSKLYLRDLRYAPVKMLLKLFLAYVKRKAREAERVVEEMGLERVKRGVAIAPTPASDQ
;
A
#
# COMPACT_ATOMS: atom_id res chain seq x y z
N SER A 1 -2.62 16.22 23.41
CA SER A 1 -1.79 15.81 22.26
C SER A 1 -0.56 16.69 22.18
N GLU A 2 0.51 16.21 21.60
CA GLU A 2 1.77 16.94 21.38
C GLU A 2 1.55 18.25 20.59
N ILE A 3 0.64 18.24 19.61
CA ILE A 3 0.26 19.43 18.84
C ILE A 3 -0.29 20.53 19.75
N ARG A 4 -1.19 20.19 20.68
CA ARG A 4 -1.74 21.19 21.63
C ARG A 4 -0.66 21.77 22.54
N GLU A 5 0.33 20.96 22.93
CA GLU A 5 1.46 21.45 23.73
C GLU A 5 2.37 22.38 22.91
N ALA A 6 2.66 22.03 21.65
CA ALA A 6 3.41 22.88 20.73
C ALA A 6 2.70 24.24 20.53
N LYS A 7 1.37 24.23 20.34
CA LYS A 7 0.58 25.47 20.25
C LYS A 7 0.65 26.32 21.51
N ARG A 8 0.58 25.72 22.70
CA ARG A 8 0.72 26.47 23.97
C ARG A 8 2.10 27.15 24.09
N ARG A 9 3.11 26.61 23.44
CA ARG A 9 4.46 27.21 23.35
C ARG A 9 4.60 28.25 22.22
N GLY A 10 3.51 28.59 21.53
CA GLY A 10 3.51 29.58 20.44
C GLY A 10 4.03 29.07 19.11
N LEU A 11 4.20 27.74 18.93
CA LEU A 11 4.68 27.17 17.68
C LEU A 11 3.60 27.19 16.61
N LYS A 12 4.00 27.42 15.37
CA LYS A 12 3.18 27.23 14.19
C LYS A 12 3.17 25.75 13.80
N ILE A 13 2.00 25.25 13.40
CA ILE A 13 1.78 23.84 13.06
C ILE A 13 1.45 23.72 11.58
N ILE A 14 2.36 23.15 10.81
CA ILE A 14 2.19 22.80 9.40
C ILE A 14 2.01 21.28 9.31
N VAL A 15 0.92 20.83 8.69
CA VAL A 15 0.60 19.40 8.49
C VAL A 15 0.72 19.07 7.02
N GLY A 16 1.37 17.98 6.69
CA GLY A 16 1.56 17.51 5.31
C GLY A 16 1.73 15.99 5.24
N GLY A 17 2.21 15.54 4.08
CA GLY A 17 2.45 14.14 3.82
C GLY A 17 1.24 13.38 3.26
N PRO A 18 1.34 12.06 3.02
CA PRO A 18 0.34 11.29 2.26
C PRO A 18 -1.04 11.20 2.93
N ALA A 19 -1.13 11.54 4.22
CA ALA A 19 -2.38 11.54 4.97
C ALA A 19 -3.01 12.95 5.10
N ALA A 20 -2.43 13.99 4.49
CA ALA A 20 -2.92 15.37 4.61
C ALA A 20 -4.37 15.54 4.15
N TRP A 21 -4.81 14.76 3.16
CA TRP A 21 -6.19 14.75 2.66
C TRP A 21 -7.23 14.49 3.78
N GLN A 22 -6.88 13.79 4.86
CA GLN A 22 -7.80 13.52 5.97
C GLN A 22 -8.25 14.81 6.68
N TRP A 23 -7.43 15.85 6.69
CA TRP A 23 -7.76 17.15 7.26
C TRP A 23 -8.84 17.87 6.45
N LEU A 24 -8.95 17.61 5.16
CA LEU A 24 -9.99 18.19 4.31
C LEU A 24 -11.39 17.67 4.64
N TRP A 25 -11.49 16.44 5.11
CA TRP A 25 -12.75 15.81 5.54
C TRP A 25 -13.18 16.21 6.94
N ARG A 26 -12.24 16.66 7.76
CA ARG A 26 -12.46 17.00 9.16
C ARG A 26 -11.86 18.38 9.47
N THR A 27 -12.45 19.41 8.86
CA THR A 27 -12.02 20.81 9.04
C THR A 27 -12.16 21.29 10.49
N ASP A 28 -13.04 20.69 11.28
CA ASP A 28 -13.13 20.86 12.73
C ASP A 28 -11.81 20.50 13.45
N TYR A 29 -11.07 19.51 12.96
CA TYR A 29 -9.77 19.14 13.52
C TYR A 29 -8.72 20.25 13.43
N TRP A 30 -8.77 21.07 12.39
CA TRP A 30 -7.84 22.21 12.25
C TRP A 30 -7.97 23.14 13.46
N ARG A 31 -9.21 23.44 13.88
CA ARG A 31 -9.48 24.27 15.05
C ARG A 31 -9.17 23.54 16.35
N GLU A 32 -9.62 22.30 16.47
CA GLU A 32 -9.44 21.49 17.67
C GLU A 32 -7.96 21.27 18.01
N PHE A 33 -7.13 20.98 17.03
CA PHE A 33 -5.70 20.71 17.21
C PHE A 33 -4.84 21.96 17.03
N GLY A 34 -5.37 23.06 16.53
CA GLY A 34 -4.64 24.30 16.32
C GLY A 34 -3.65 24.23 15.15
N VAL A 35 -4.02 23.54 14.06
CA VAL A 35 -3.24 23.50 12.82
C VAL A 35 -3.31 24.87 12.14
N ASP A 36 -2.16 25.40 11.72
CA ASP A 36 -2.07 26.69 11.01
C ASP A 36 -2.15 26.48 9.50
N THR A 37 -1.60 25.38 8.97
CA THR A 37 -1.54 25.11 7.52
C THR A 37 -1.62 23.62 7.26
N VAL A 38 -2.38 23.22 6.24
CA VAL A 38 -2.35 21.86 5.67
C VAL A 38 -1.78 21.95 4.26
N VAL A 39 -0.72 21.16 3.99
CA VAL A 39 -0.12 21.00 2.66
C VAL A 39 -0.58 19.66 2.08
N ASP A 40 -1.36 19.70 1.03
CA ASP A 40 -1.85 18.52 0.30
C ASP A 40 -1.08 18.37 -1.02
N GLY A 41 -0.21 17.38 -1.08
CA GLY A 41 0.67 17.11 -2.20
C GLY A 41 2.13 17.00 -1.80
N GLU A 42 3.03 17.10 -2.79
CA GLU A 42 4.47 17.07 -2.60
C GLU A 42 4.97 18.45 -2.12
N ALA A 43 5.44 18.51 -0.88
CA ALA A 43 5.66 19.77 -0.18
C ALA A 43 7.02 20.43 -0.48
N GLU A 44 7.94 19.78 -1.16
CA GLU A 44 9.35 20.21 -1.29
C GLU A 44 9.48 21.64 -1.84
N ASN A 45 8.64 22.03 -2.80
CA ASN A 45 8.68 23.37 -3.43
C ASN A 45 8.06 24.48 -2.56
N VAL A 46 7.25 24.13 -1.56
CA VAL A 46 6.48 25.12 -0.78
C VAL A 46 6.87 25.17 0.70
N ILE A 47 7.47 24.12 1.23
CA ILE A 47 7.70 24.00 2.67
C ILE A 47 8.70 25.01 3.20
N VAL A 48 9.70 25.40 2.42
CA VAL A 48 10.71 26.40 2.81
C VAL A 48 10.09 27.77 2.98
N GLU A 49 9.30 28.23 1.98
CA GLU A 49 8.56 29.48 2.05
C GLU A 49 7.60 29.51 3.26
N LEU A 50 6.83 28.45 3.45
CA LEU A 50 5.91 28.36 4.59
C LEU A 50 6.66 28.41 5.94
N ALA A 51 7.81 27.78 6.03
CA ALA A 51 8.65 27.83 7.23
C ALA A 51 9.22 29.25 7.47
N GLU A 52 9.69 29.92 6.44
CA GLU A 52 10.21 31.31 6.53
C GLU A 52 9.09 32.28 6.96
N ARG A 53 7.90 32.19 6.36
CA ARG A 53 6.74 32.99 6.77
C ARG A 53 6.37 32.75 8.23
N ALA A 54 6.37 31.45 8.66
CA ALA A 54 6.11 31.10 10.03
C ALA A 54 7.12 31.71 11.02
N LEU A 55 8.40 31.68 10.67
CA LEU A 55 9.50 32.26 11.47
C LEU A 55 9.42 33.79 11.57
N ASN A 56 8.98 34.44 10.48
CA ASN A 56 8.78 35.89 10.44
C ASN A 56 7.49 36.34 11.15
N GLY A 57 6.69 35.41 11.66
CA GLY A 57 5.41 35.74 12.31
C GLY A 57 4.29 36.12 11.33
N GLU A 58 4.48 35.84 10.05
CA GLU A 58 3.48 36.10 9.01
C GLU A 58 2.27 35.15 9.12
N GLU A 59 1.16 35.57 8.54
CA GLU A 59 -0.02 34.70 8.42
C GLU A 59 0.22 33.61 7.40
N LEU A 60 -0.11 32.36 7.76
CA LEU A 60 -0.01 31.22 6.88
C LEU A 60 -1.37 30.94 6.21
N PRO A 61 -1.38 30.49 4.92
CA PRO A 61 -2.59 30.01 4.28
C PRO A 61 -3.08 28.76 4.99
N LEU A 62 -4.39 28.65 5.22
CA LEU A 62 -4.96 27.45 5.90
C LEU A 62 -4.72 26.17 5.10
N TYR A 63 -4.72 26.26 3.77
CA TYR A 63 -4.58 25.12 2.86
C TYR A 63 -3.71 25.48 1.67
N VAL A 64 -2.76 24.60 1.36
CA VAL A 64 -1.89 24.67 0.19
C VAL A 64 -2.04 23.38 -0.59
N TYR A 65 -2.51 23.46 -1.82
CA TYR A 65 -2.57 22.32 -2.74
C TYR A 65 -1.40 22.35 -3.71
N VAL A 66 -0.63 21.28 -3.73
CA VAL A 66 0.44 21.07 -4.72
C VAL A 66 -0.07 20.05 -5.74
N GLY A 67 -0.50 20.57 -6.86
CA GLY A 67 -1.07 19.78 -7.95
C GLY A 67 -0.03 19.00 -8.75
N PRO A 68 -0.46 18.15 -9.70
CA PRO A 68 0.45 17.35 -10.53
C PRO A 68 1.40 18.17 -11.40
N SER A 69 1.02 19.42 -11.76
CA SER A 69 1.87 20.37 -12.51
C SER A 69 2.91 21.07 -11.66
N ASP A 70 2.75 21.04 -10.32
CA ASP A 70 3.54 21.85 -9.38
C ASP A 70 4.48 20.98 -8.55
N VAL A 71 4.56 19.68 -8.87
CA VAL A 71 5.44 18.75 -8.18
C VAL A 71 6.92 19.08 -8.41
N PRO A 72 7.80 18.84 -7.42
CA PRO A 72 9.23 19.10 -7.55
C PRO A 72 9.86 18.20 -8.63
N SER A 73 10.91 18.69 -9.26
CA SER A 73 11.82 17.87 -10.05
C SER A 73 12.60 16.93 -9.12
N ILE A 74 13.22 15.89 -9.68
CA ILE A 74 14.03 14.94 -8.86
C ILE A 74 15.22 15.63 -8.19
N GLU A 75 15.77 16.65 -8.82
CA GLU A 75 16.90 17.43 -8.32
C GLU A 75 16.52 18.29 -7.11
N GLU A 76 15.29 18.76 -7.05
CA GLU A 76 14.77 19.58 -5.95
C GLU A 76 14.42 18.76 -4.71
N ILE A 77 14.26 17.46 -4.84
CA ILE A 77 13.99 16.57 -3.70
C ILE A 77 15.29 16.26 -2.98
N PRO A 78 15.46 16.64 -1.69
CA PRO A 78 16.70 16.42 -0.97
C PRO A 78 16.93 14.94 -0.65
N VAL A 79 18.21 14.58 -0.42
CA VAL A 79 18.58 13.30 0.19
C VAL A 79 18.16 13.31 1.67
N ILE A 80 17.71 12.19 2.20
CA ILE A 80 17.36 12.05 3.61
C ILE A 80 18.57 12.37 4.51
N LYS A 81 18.33 13.08 5.63
CA LYS A 81 19.39 13.44 6.59
C LYS A 81 19.54 12.44 7.72
N GLY A 82 18.52 11.64 7.98
CA GLY A 82 18.48 10.61 9.00
C GLY A 82 17.90 9.31 8.46
N ALA A 83 18.09 8.22 9.20
CA ALA A 83 17.60 6.91 8.79
C ALA A 83 16.07 6.92 8.64
N SER A 84 15.61 6.32 7.56
CA SER A 84 14.20 6.09 7.29
C SER A 84 13.65 4.91 8.11
N VAL A 85 12.32 4.86 8.27
CA VAL A 85 11.66 3.72 8.91
C VAL A 85 11.93 2.46 8.09
N ASN A 86 12.40 1.40 8.75
CA ASN A 86 12.71 0.10 8.14
C ASN A 86 13.69 0.15 6.95
N GLY A 87 14.51 1.22 6.84
CA GLY A 87 15.46 1.36 5.73
C GLY A 87 14.79 1.65 4.39
N LEU A 88 13.61 2.27 4.39
CA LEU A 88 12.91 2.66 3.17
C LEU A 88 13.75 3.61 2.34
N VAL A 89 13.86 3.34 1.03
CA VAL A 89 14.56 4.17 0.04
C VAL A 89 13.62 4.41 -1.14
N GLU A 90 13.33 5.66 -1.39
CA GLU A 90 12.47 6.05 -2.51
C GLU A 90 13.25 5.96 -3.84
N ILE A 91 12.70 5.25 -4.82
CA ILE A 91 13.38 5.03 -6.11
C ILE A 91 12.70 5.75 -7.27
N MET A 92 11.44 6.08 -7.13
CA MET A 92 10.65 6.83 -8.12
C MET A 92 9.37 7.37 -7.50
N ARG A 93 8.75 8.33 -8.15
CA ARG A 93 7.42 8.87 -7.85
C ARG A 93 6.53 8.87 -9.09
N GLY A 94 5.23 8.72 -8.86
CA GLY A 94 4.19 8.72 -9.86
C GLY A 94 3.90 7.34 -10.45
N CYS A 95 2.74 7.23 -11.10
CA CYS A 95 2.27 5.98 -11.69
C CYS A 95 1.45 6.27 -12.96
N PRO A 96 1.75 5.60 -14.10
CA PRO A 96 1.09 5.87 -15.37
C PRO A 96 -0.26 5.15 -15.53
N ARG A 97 -0.69 4.32 -14.56
CA ARG A 97 -1.83 3.40 -14.74
C ARG A 97 -3.22 4.01 -14.59
N GLY A 98 -3.35 5.25 -14.09
CA GLY A 98 -4.61 6.00 -14.10
C GLY A 98 -5.75 5.42 -13.26
N CYS A 99 -5.48 4.68 -12.18
CA CYS A 99 -6.51 4.17 -11.27
C CYS A 99 -7.28 5.33 -10.64
N ARG A 100 -8.60 5.37 -10.80
CA ARG A 100 -9.43 6.53 -10.44
C ARG A 100 -9.54 6.78 -8.95
N PHE A 101 -9.36 5.76 -8.12
CA PHE A 101 -9.37 5.86 -6.66
C PHE A 101 -8.02 6.32 -6.07
N CYS A 102 -6.94 6.34 -6.87
CA CYS A 102 -5.60 6.61 -6.39
C CYS A 102 -5.13 8.04 -6.73
N PRO A 103 -4.74 8.87 -5.76
CA PRO A 103 -4.27 10.22 -6.02
C PRO A 103 -2.89 10.27 -6.67
N VAL A 104 -2.08 9.22 -6.51
CA VAL A 104 -0.70 9.15 -7.03
C VAL A 104 -0.66 9.11 -8.56
N THR A 105 -1.66 8.50 -9.22
CA THR A 105 -1.70 8.39 -10.69
C THR A 105 -1.83 9.72 -11.41
N LEU A 106 -2.16 10.77 -10.70
CA LEU A 106 -2.22 12.12 -11.25
C LEU A 106 -0.87 12.83 -11.30
N ARG A 107 0.18 12.20 -10.75
CA ARG A 107 1.54 12.77 -10.67
C ARG A 107 2.43 12.21 -11.78
N PRO A 108 3.30 13.04 -12.38
CA PRO A 108 4.21 12.60 -13.42
C PRO A 108 5.19 11.55 -12.89
N LEU A 109 5.50 10.58 -13.76
CA LEU A 109 6.48 9.53 -13.47
C LEU A 109 7.89 10.12 -13.48
N ARG A 110 8.63 9.97 -12.37
CA ARG A 110 9.99 10.50 -12.18
C ARG A 110 10.85 9.44 -11.49
N PHE A 111 12.06 9.23 -11.98
CA PHE A 111 12.98 8.22 -11.45
C PHE A 111 14.16 8.88 -10.73
N TYR A 112 14.49 8.40 -9.55
CA TYR A 112 15.70 8.81 -8.87
C TYR A 112 16.93 8.19 -9.54
N PRO A 113 18.00 8.98 -9.79
CA PRO A 113 19.26 8.42 -10.28
C PRO A 113 19.91 7.52 -9.23
N LEU A 114 20.67 6.51 -9.69
CA LEU A 114 21.32 5.54 -8.79
C LEU A 114 22.23 6.21 -7.75
N GLU A 115 22.88 7.31 -8.11
CA GLU A 115 23.76 8.08 -7.22
C GLU A 115 23.01 8.69 -6.03
N LYS A 116 21.77 9.10 -6.24
CA LYS A 116 20.89 9.61 -5.17
C LYS A 116 20.40 8.47 -4.28
N ILE A 117 19.94 7.38 -4.89
CA ILE A 117 19.54 6.16 -4.18
C ILE A 117 20.68 5.65 -3.31
N GLU A 118 21.90 5.61 -3.85
CA GLU A 118 23.09 5.18 -3.10
C GLU A 118 23.38 6.05 -1.89
N LYS A 119 23.24 7.37 -2.00
CA LYS A 119 23.40 8.28 -0.86
C LYS A 119 22.39 7.98 0.25
N GLU A 120 21.16 7.68 -0.06
CA GLU A 120 20.13 7.33 0.92
C GLU A 120 20.38 5.95 1.56
N LEU A 121 20.81 4.97 0.77
CA LEU A 121 21.28 3.67 1.28
C LEU A 121 22.43 3.84 2.26
N GLN A 122 23.38 4.73 1.97
CA GLN A 122 24.51 5.04 2.88
C GLN A 122 24.03 5.68 4.20
N VAL A 123 23.03 6.56 4.17
CA VAL A 123 22.46 7.16 5.39
C VAL A 123 21.85 6.06 6.27
N ASN A 124 21.05 5.18 5.69
CA ASN A 124 20.42 4.05 6.39
C ASN A 124 21.48 3.08 6.95
N ALA A 125 22.48 2.72 6.14
CA ALA A 125 23.56 1.81 6.53
C ALA A 125 24.42 2.36 7.69
N ARG A 126 24.75 3.66 7.68
CA ARG A 126 25.48 4.35 8.78
C ARG A 126 24.70 4.33 10.09
N ALA A 127 23.37 4.33 10.02
CA ALA A 127 22.50 4.18 11.19
C ALA A 127 22.37 2.71 11.67
N GLY A 128 23.05 1.76 11.02
CA GLY A 128 23.06 0.35 11.40
C GLY A 128 21.92 -0.48 10.82
N LEU A 129 21.10 0.08 9.91
CA LEU A 129 20.04 -0.67 9.24
C LEU A 129 20.66 -1.66 8.25
N LYS A 130 20.19 -2.91 8.31
CA LYS A 130 20.66 -4.02 7.45
C LYS A 130 19.61 -4.50 6.46
N GLY A 131 18.39 -4.06 6.60
CA GLY A 131 17.29 -4.29 5.68
C GLY A 131 16.92 -3.02 4.95
N CYS A 132 16.38 -3.14 3.74
CA CYS A 132 15.83 -2.03 2.97
C CYS A 132 14.45 -2.37 2.41
N ILE A 133 13.69 -1.32 2.13
CA ILE A 133 12.46 -1.39 1.34
C ILE A 133 12.63 -0.45 0.15
N LEU A 134 12.62 -0.98 -1.08
CA LEU A 134 12.54 -0.15 -2.28
C LEU A 134 11.14 0.42 -2.37
N HIS A 135 11.04 1.74 -2.30
CA HIS A 135 9.75 2.42 -2.26
C HIS A 135 9.41 3.09 -3.58
N SER A 136 8.27 2.71 -4.12
CA SER A 136 7.61 3.32 -5.27
C SER A 136 6.18 2.78 -5.40
N GLU A 137 5.41 3.33 -6.30
CA GLU A 137 4.09 2.82 -6.66
C GLU A 137 4.15 1.52 -7.49
N ASP A 138 5.28 1.25 -8.14
CA ASP A 138 5.55 0.00 -8.86
C ASP A 138 7.06 -0.15 -9.07
N VAL A 139 7.72 -0.96 -8.24
CA VAL A 139 9.18 -1.16 -8.29
C VAL A 139 9.64 -1.69 -9.66
N LEU A 140 8.83 -2.54 -10.33
CA LEU A 140 9.21 -3.17 -11.58
C LEU A 140 9.21 -2.24 -12.79
N ILE A 141 8.68 -1.02 -12.66
CA ILE A 141 8.78 0.00 -13.72
C ILE A 141 9.90 1.03 -13.46
N TYR A 142 10.81 0.80 -12.51
CA TYR A 142 11.96 1.69 -12.35
C TYR A 142 12.78 1.80 -13.62
N GLY A 143 12.97 3.02 -14.13
CA GLY A 143 13.69 3.29 -15.39
C GLY A 143 12.94 2.87 -16.66
N ALA A 144 11.66 2.54 -16.56
CA ALA A 144 10.82 2.12 -17.66
C ALA A 144 10.53 3.23 -18.67
N LYS A 145 10.20 2.84 -19.89
CA LYS A 145 9.63 3.73 -20.91
C LYS A 145 8.10 3.49 -20.96
N GLY A 146 7.34 4.32 -20.28
CA GLY A 146 5.91 4.07 -20.08
C GLY A 146 5.71 2.88 -19.15
N LEU A 147 5.10 1.80 -19.66
CA LEU A 147 4.93 0.53 -18.94
C LEU A 147 5.92 -0.56 -19.40
N GLU A 148 6.81 -0.25 -20.37
CA GLU A 148 7.82 -1.21 -20.82
C GLU A 148 8.96 -1.28 -19.82
N PRO A 149 9.20 -2.42 -19.12
CA PRO A 149 10.24 -2.56 -18.12
C PRO A 149 11.63 -2.30 -18.67
N ASN A 150 12.54 -1.84 -17.83
CA ASN A 150 13.94 -1.72 -18.15
C ASN A 150 14.76 -2.74 -17.33
N PRO A 151 15.01 -3.96 -17.87
CA PRO A 151 15.73 -5.00 -17.15
C PRO A 151 17.11 -4.56 -16.66
N ASP A 152 17.86 -3.82 -17.49
CA ASP A 152 19.20 -3.37 -17.12
C ASP A 152 19.18 -2.37 -15.96
N ALA A 153 18.22 -1.44 -15.95
CA ALA A 153 18.08 -0.49 -14.86
C ALA A 153 17.69 -1.20 -13.56
N LEU A 154 16.76 -2.15 -13.63
CA LEU A 154 16.32 -2.94 -12.47
C LEU A 154 17.42 -3.85 -11.93
N LEU A 155 18.19 -4.51 -12.76
CA LEU A 155 19.33 -5.33 -12.32
C LEU A 155 20.41 -4.47 -11.67
N LYS A 156 20.74 -3.31 -12.24
CA LYS A 156 21.70 -2.35 -11.65
C LYS A 156 21.21 -1.84 -10.31
N LEU A 157 19.94 -1.46 -10.19
CA LEU A 157 19.33 -1.03 -8.96
C LEU A 157 19.45 -2.09 -7.85
N HIS A 158 18.99 -3.31 -8.13
CA HIS A 158 19.01 -4.39 -7.14
C HIS A 158 20.43 -4.80 -6.76
N THR A 159 21.36 -4.83 -7.72
CA THR A 159 22.78 -5.07 -7.45
C THR A 159 23.37 -3.98 -6.56
N LEU A 160 23.03 -2.71 -6.79
CA LEU A 160 23.46 -1.61 -5.93
C LEU A 160 22.92 -1.77 -4.50
N VAL A 161 21.62 -2.03 -4.37
CA VAL A 161 20.95 -2.18 -3.08
C VAL A 161 21.56 -3.31 -2.26
N LYS A 162 21.84 -4.46 -2.87
CA LYS A 162 22.44 -5.62 -2.19
C LYS A 162 23.87 -5.37 -1.66
N LYS A 163 24.58 -4.32 -2.11
CA LYS A 163 25.87 -3.90 -1.49
C LYS A 163 25.69 -3.31 -0.08
N TYR A 164 24.52 -2.73 0.19
CA TYR A 164 24.23 -2.03 1.45
C TYR A 164 23.29 -2.81 2.35
N CYS A 165 22.42 -3.64 1.78
CA CYS A 165 21.33 -4.29 2.50
C CYS A 165 21.45 -5.83 2.43
N ARG A 166 21.42 -6.50 3.60
CA ARG A 166 21.36 -7.97 3.66
C ARG A 166 20.01 -8.49 3.17
N THR A 167 18.94 -7.76 3.49
CA THR A 167 17.58 -8.10 3.07
C THR A 167 16.93 -6.90 2.41
N LEU A 168 16.14 -7.14 1.36
CA LEU A 168 15.33 -6.12 0.73
C LEU A 168 13.88 -6.61 0.54
N ALA A 169 12.96 -5.66 0.55
CA ALA A 169 11.57 -5.85 0.16
C ALA A 169 11.19 -4.81 -0.89
N TRP A 170 10.12 -5.05 -1.61
CA TRP A 170 9.49 -4.08 -2.48
C TRP A 170 8.28 -3.48 -1.77
N SER A 171 8.11 -2.16 -1.86
CA SER A 171 6.89 -1.57 -1.29
C SER A 171 5.68 -2.02 -2.10
N HIS A 172 5.66 -1.75 -3.41
CA HIS A 172 4.55 -2.08 -4.29
C HIS A 172 5.05 -2.58 -5.64
N VAL A 173 4.28 -3.50 -6.24
CA VAL A 173 4.35 -3.85 -7.66
C VAL A 173 2.93 -4.06 -8.18
N THR A 174 2.72 -3.82 -9.46
CA THR A 174 1.45 -4.20 -10.08
C THR A 174 1.50 -5.63 -10.60
N LEU A 175 0.39 -6.35 -10.46
CA LEU A 175 0.29 -7.74 -10.87
C LEU A 175 0.52 -7.91 -12.38
N ALA A 176 0.02 -6.97 -13.18
CA ALA A 176 0.27 -6.98 -14.63
C ALA A 176 1.77 -6.85 -14.95
N GLU A 177 2.52 -6.06 -14.16
CA GLU A 177 3.95 -5.90 -14.38
C GLU A 177 4.74 -7.13 -13.97
N VAL A 178 4.34 -7.81 -12.88
CA VAL A 178 4.93 -9.10 -12.48
C VAL A 178 4.82 -10.12 -13.62
N ARG A 179 3.60 -10.28 -14.15
CA ARG A 179 3.36 -11.20 -15.27
C ARG A 179 4.15 -10.79 -16.51
N TYR A 180 4.02 -9.54 -16.96
CA TYR A 180 4.62 -9.06 -18.21
C TYR A 180 6.15 -9.11 -18.19
N SER A 181 6.77 -8.65 -17.11
CA SER A 181 8.22 -8.66 -16.98
C SER A 181 8.80 -10.08 -16.95
N GLN A 182 8.08 -11.03 -16.34
CA GLN A 182 8.48 -12.44 -16.35
C GLN A 182 8.30 -13.09 -17.72
N GLU A 183 7.13 -12.94 -18.34
CA GLU A 183 6.85 -13.51 -19.66
C GLU A 183 7.81 -12.98 -20.73
N ARG A 184 8.05 -11.68 -20.73
CA ARG A 184 8.81 -11.01 -21.78
C ARG A 184 10.32 -11.11 -21.62
N TYR A 185 10.80 -11.00 -20.36
CA TYR A 185 12.23 -10.81 -20.06
C TYR A 185 12.81 -11.84 -19.10
N ARG A 186 11.98 -12.71 -18.54
CA ARG A 186 12.33 -13.56 -17.39
C ARG A 186 12.97 -12.73 -16.27
N LEU A 187 12.39 -11.55 -16.04
CA LEU A 187 13.01 -10.56 -15.17
C LEU A 187 12.90 -10.98 -13.70
N ILE A 188 11.81 -11.62 -13.30
CA ILE A 188 11.64 -12.09 -11.92
C ILE A 188 12.70 -13.16 -11.60
N ASP A 189 13.01 -14.08 -12.52
CA ASP A 189 14.12 -15.04 -12.36
C ASP A 189 15.43 -14.30 -12.07
N LYS A 190 15.79 -13.34 -12.93
CA LYS A 190 17.04 -12.59 -12.84
C LYS A 190 17.14 -11.76 -11.56
N LEU A 191 16.03 -11.16 -11.14
CA LEU A 191 16.01 -10.39 -9.88
C LEU A 191 16.14 -11.32 -8.66
N ALA A 192 15.52 -12.49 -8.69
CA ALA A 192 15.69 -13.50 -7.66
C ALA A 192 17.15 -13.98 -7.53
N GLU A 193 17.85 -14.19 -8.66
CA GLU A 193 19.27 -14.52 -8.68
C GLU A 193 20.17 -13.44 -8.06
N VAL A 194 19.81 -12.15 -8.23
CA VAL A 194 20.56 -11.03 -7.64
C VAL A 194 20.26 -10.87 -6.15
N VAL A 195 19.01 -11.13 -5.74
CA VAL A 195 18.52 -10.80 -4.40
C VAL A 195 18.75 -11.94 -3.40
N TYR A 196 18.60 -13.19 -3.86
CA TYR A 196 18.65 -14.34 -2.94
C TYR A 196 20.08 -14.77 -2.66
N ASP A 197 20.37 -14.91 -1.37
CA ASP A 197 21.68 -15.29 -0.85
C ASP A 197 21.50 -16.02 0.52
N GLU A 198 22.58 -16.18 1.27
CA GLU A 198 22.56 -16.80 2.60
C GLU A 198 21.71 -16.03 3.64
N TYR A 199 21.40 -14.76 3.40
CA TYR A 199 20.62 -13.90 4.30
C TYR A 199 19.15 -13.82 3.90
N GLN A 200 18.84 -13.97 2.61
CA GLN A 200 17.50 -13.76 2.08
C GLN A 200 17.17 -14.74 0.98
N ASP A 201 16.03 -15.42 1.10
CA ASP A 201 15.50 -16.36 0.12
C ASP A 201 14.02 -16.12 -0.22
N TRP A 202 13.51 -14.94 0.11
CA TRP A 202 12.16 -14.50 -0.22
C TRP A 202 12.07 -12.97 -0.25
N ILE A 203 11.08 -12.42 -0.96
CA ILE A 203 10.79 -10.98 -1.03
C ILE A 203 9.35 -10.74 -0.57
N GLY A 204 9.15 -9.77 0.31
CA GLY A 204 7.82 -9.25 0.64
C GLY A 204 7.46 -8.09 -0.27
N VAL A 205 6.17 -7.99 -0.65
CA VAL A 205 5.68 -6.91 -1.51
C VAL A 205 4.20 -6.64 -1.27
N GLU A 206 3.74 -5.40 -1.44
CA GLU A 206 2.31 -5.08 -1.52
C GLU A 206 1.85 -5.07 -2.98
N VAL A 207 0.64 -5.62 -3.22
CA VAL A 207 0.01 -5.65 -4.54
C VAL A 207 -1.47 -5.31 -4.43
N GLY A 208 -2.02 -4.66 -5.45
CA GLY A 208 -3.43 -4.34 -5.48
C GLY A 208 -4.21 -5.26 -6.42
N ILE A 209 -5.10 -6.09 -5.88
CA ILE A 209 -6.13 -6.81 -6.65
C ILE A 209 -7.31 -5.88 -6.91
N GLU A 210 -7.72 -5.17 -5.90
CA GLU A 210 -8.82 -4.21 -5.76
C GLU A 210 -10.21 -4.84 -5.96
N THR A 211 -10.40 -5.59 -7.04
CA THR A 211 -11.65 -6.30 -7.35
C THR A 211 -11.38 -7.49 -8.29
N GLY A 212 -12.18 -8.55 -8.17
CA GLY A 212 -12.24 -9.64 -9.14
C GLY A 212 -13.14 -9.34 -10.34
N SER A 213 -13.93 -8.27 -10.28
CA SER A 213 -14.87 -7.91 -11.32
C SER A 213 -14.20 -7.19 -12.50
N VAL A 214 -14.30 -7.78 -13.68
CA VAL A 214 -13.88 -7.14 -14.94
C VAL A 214 -14.67 -5.85 -15.21
N ARG A 215 -15.96 -5.84 -14.88
CA ARG A 215 -16.84 -4.67 -15.04
C ARG A 215 -16.33 -3.48 -14.22
N LEU A 216 -16.04 -3.69 -12.95
CA LEU A 216 -15.48 -2.65 -12.07
C LEU A 216 -14.07 -2.29 -12.48
N ALA A 217 -13.20 -3.26 -12.77
CA ALA A 217 -11.85 -3.01 -13.23
C ALA A 217 -11.82 -2.08 -14.45
N ARG A 218 -12.64 -2.35 -15.46
CA ARG A 218 -12.79 -1.48 -16.64
C ARG A 218 -13.22 -0.06 -16.28
N LYS A 219 -14.09 0.08 -15.28
CA LYS A 219 -14.63 1.39 -14.87
C LYS A 219 -13.66 2.24 -14.06
N ILE A 220 -12.92 1.62 -13.15
CA ILE A 220 -12.13 2.35 -12.13
C ILE A 220 -10.62 2.26 -12.30
N MET A 221 -10.12 1.24 -13.01
CA MET A 221 -8.69 0.99 -13.16
C MET A 221 -8.34 0.35 -14.53
N PRO A 222 -8.82 0.87 -15.67
CA PRO A 222 -8.73 0.22 -16.97
C PRO A 222 -7.29 -0.09 -17.41
N ALA A 223 -6.33 0.75 -17.05
CA ALA A 223 -4.93 0.55 -17.38
C ALA A 223 -4.14 -0.23 -16.32
N LYS A 224 -4.79 -0.70 -15.23
CA LYS A 224 -4.08 -1.50 -14.21
C LYS A 224 -3.67 -2.87 -14.76
N ALA A 225 -4.45 -3.45 -15.67
CA ALA A 225 -4.13 -4.69 -16.37
C ALA A 225 -3.08 -4.52 -17.48
N ALA A 226 -2.84 -3.30 -17.98
CA ALA A 226 -1.93 -3.07 -19.10
C ALA A 226 -0.52 -3.66 -18.82
N PRO A 227 0.14 -4.28 -19.87
CA PRO A 227 -0.22 -4.24 -21.29
C PRO A 227 -1.33 -5.23 -21.73
N TYR A 228 -1.88 -5.99 -20.80
CA TYR A 228 -2.99 -6.92 -21.10
C TYR A 228 -4.33 -6.17 -21.18
N PRO A 229 -5.30 -6.71 -21.93
CA PRO A 229 -6.66 -6.18 -21.90
C PRO A 229 -7.28 -6.37 -20.51
N VAL A 230 -8.08 -5.41 -20.08
CA VAL A 230 -8.73 -5.46 -18.75
C VAL A 230 -9.71 -6.61 -18.62
N GLU A 231 -10.18 -7.15 -19.74
CA GLU A 231 -11.09 -8.30 -19.85
C GLU A 231 -10.55 -9.57 -19.20
N ILE A 232 -9.23 -9.71 -19.17
CA ILE A 232 -8.54 -10.86 -18.57
C ILE A 232 -7.88 -10.50 -17.22
N TRP A 233 -8.44 -9.49 -16.51
CA TRP A 233 -7.88 -9.07 -15.22
C TRP A 233 -7.79 -10.21 -14.18
N PRO A 234 -8.81 -11.07 -13.99
CA PRO A 234 -8.70 -12.21 -13.07
C PRO A 234 -7.57 -13.18 -13.42
N GLU A 235 -7.34 -13.45 -14.72
CA GLU A 235 -6.25 -14.30 -15.22
C GLU A 235 -4.90 -13.64 -14.98
N VAL A 236 -4.78 -12.33 -15.20
CA VAL A 236 -3.55 -11.57 -14.90
C VAL A 236 -3.20 -11.67 -13.41
N VAL A 237 -4.20 -11.56 -12.54
CA VAL A 237 -4.01 -11.69 -11.10
C VAL A 237 -3.51 -13.09 -10.74
N GLU A 238 -4.21 -14.14 -11.19
CA GLU A 238 -3.86 -15.52 -10.85
C GLU A 238 -2.46 -15.89 -11.34
N GLU A 239 -2.12 -15.58 -12.59
CA GLU A 239 -0.80 -15.89 -13.15
C GLU A 239 0.33 -15.11 -12.46
N ALA A 240 0.09 -13.85 -12.10
CA ALA A 240 1.04 -13.08 -11.30
C ALA A 240 1.26 -13.72 -9.91
N PHE A 241 0.20 -14.22 -9.27
CA PHE A 241 0.31 -14.92 -7.99
C PHE A 241 1.08 -16.25 -8.14
N ALA A 242 0.86 -16.99 -9.23
CA ALA A 242 1.63 -18.20 -9.54
C ALA A 242 3.12 -17.89 -9.68
N ILE A 243 3.47 -16.88 -10.49
CA ILE A 243 4.86 -16.42 -10.67
C ILE A 243 5.48 -16.02 -9.34
N MET A 244 4.78 -15.21 -8.52
CA MET A 244 5.29 -14.80 -7.22
C MET A 244 5.48 -15.99 -6.27
N HIS A 245 4.55 -16.95 -6.27
CA HIS A 245 4.63 -18.15 -5.44
C HIS A 245 5.86 -18.98 -5.79
N ASP A 246 6.10 -19.22 -7.07
CA ASP A 246 7.22 -20.01 -7.57
C ASP A 246 8.58 -19.36 -7.25
N HIS A 247 8.63 -18.03 -7.26
CA HIS A 247 9.83 -17.25 -6.96
C HIS A 247 9.96 -16.83 -5.49
N ARG A 248 9.15 -17.38 -4.59
CA ARG A 248 9.17 -17.03 -3.15
C ARG A 248 8.97 -15.53 -2.90
N ILE A 249 8.21 -14.86 -3.75
CA ILE A 249 7.72 -13.51 -3.52
C ILE A 249 6.39 -13.64 -2.79
N VAL A 250 6.25 -12.95 -1.65
CA VAL A 250 5.08 -13.05 -0.77
C VAL A 250 4.30 -11.76 -0.84
N PRO A 251 3.17 -11.72 -1.56
CA PRO A 251 2.34 -10.54 -1.64
C PRO A 251 1.46 -10.35 -0.40
N ALA A 252 1.39 -9.10 0.06
CA ALA A 252 0.26 -8.58 0.82
C ALA A 252 -0.69 -7.91 -0.17
N ALA A 253 -1.80 -8.58 -0.48
CA ALA A 253 -2.70 -8.19 -1.56
C ALA A 253 -3.91 -7.43 -1.03
N THR A 254 -4.18 -6.26 -1.59
CA THR A 254 -5.32 -5.44 -1.19
C THR A 254 -6.55 -5.70 -2.06
N LEU A 255 -7.73 -5.65 -1.43
CA LEU A 255 -9.05 -5.60 -2.07
C LEU A 255 -9.77 -4.35 -1.57
N ILE A 256 -10.60 -3.75 -2.43
CA ILE A 256 -11.45 -2.61 -2.06
C ILE A 256 -12.91 -3.04 -2.14
N LEU A 257 -13.58 -3.06 -0.99
CA LEU A 257 -15.01 -3.32 -0.88
C LEU A 257 -15.79 -2.01 -0.83
N GLY A 258 -16.96 -1.99 -1.45
CA GLY A 258 -17.83 -0.82 -1.50
C GLY A 258 -17.41 0.20 -2.54
N LEU A 259 -16.75 -0.23 -3.61
CA LEU A 259 -16.46 0.64 -4.76
C LEU A 259 -17.76 1.23 -5.33
N PRO A 260 -17.71 2.47 -5.88
CA PRO A 260 -18.90 3.05 -6.50
C PRO A 260 -19.52 2.14 -7.56
N ASP A 261 -20.80 1.88 -7.42
CA ASP A 261 -21.62 0.99 -8.26
C ASP A 261 -21.24 -0.51 -8.19
N GLU A 262 -20.59 -0.94 -7.11
CA GLU A 262 -20.37 -2.35 -6.82
C GLU A 262 -21.70 -3.04 -6.57
N GLY A 263 -21.94 -4.16 -7.28
CA GLY A 263 -23.12 -4.99 -7.14
C GLY A 263 -22.79 -6.42 -6.72
N GLU A 264 -23.83 -7.24 -6.56
CA GLU A 264 -23.67 -8.63 -6.15
C GLU A 264 -22.84 -9.46 -7.15
N GLU A 265 -22.99 -9.19 -8.44
CA GLU A 265 -22.20 -9.84 -9.49
C GLU A 265 -20.69 -9.55 -9.35
N ASP A 266 -20.33 -8.35 -8.92
CA ASP A 266 -18.94 -7.96 -8.73
C ASP A 266 -18.32 -8.64 -7.51
N LEU A 267 -19.10 -8.74 -6.42
CA LEU A 267 -18.69 -9.45 -5.21
C LEU A 267 -18.55 -10.96 -5.49
N THR A 268 -19.49 -11.54 -6.26
CA THR A 268 -19.40 -12.93 -6.70
C THR A 268 -18.15 -13.18 -7.54
N ALA A 269 -17.85 -12.34 -8.52
CA ALA A 269 -16.62 -12.44 -9.30
C ALA A 269 -15.36 -12.29 -8.43
N THR A 270 -15.42 -11.48 -7.37
CA THR A 270 -14.31 -11.34 -6.42
C THR A 270 -14.16 -12.61 -5.57
N LEU A 271 -15.26 -13.24 -5.14
CA LEU A 271 -15.24 -14.51 -4.42
C LEU A 271 -14.64 -15.64 -5.28
N GLU A 272 -15.04 -15.73 -6.56
CA GLU A 272 -14.49 -16.69 -7.51
C GLU A 272 -12.99 -16.51 -7.72
N LEU A 273 -12.53 -15.25 -7.84
CA LEU A 273 -11.08 -14.97 -7.90
C LEU A 273 -10.36 -15.41 -6.64
N LEU A 274 -10.93 -15.15 -5.45
CA LEU A 274 -10.34 -15.56 -4.17
C LEU A 274 -10.22 -17.09 -4.07
N ASP A 275 -11.17 -17.86 -4.64
CA ASP A 275 -11.08 -19.32 -4.72
C ASP A 275 -9.87 -19.76 -5.57
N ARG A 276 -9.66 -19.13 -6.71
CA ARG A 276 -8.50 -19.39 -7.58
C ARG A 276 -7.17 -19.09 -6.88
N LEU A 277 -7.16 -18.09 -5.98
CA LEU A 277 -5.96 -17.68 -5.26
C LEU A 277 -5.65 -18.51 -4.00
N GLU A 278 -6.53 -19.42 -3.58
CA GLU A 278 -6.41 -20.17 -2.32
C GLU A 278 -5.08 -20.94 -2.19
N GLY A 279 -4.55 -21.43 -3.31
CA GLY A 279 -3.31 -22.22 -3.39
C GLY A 279 -2.03 -21.41 -3.27
N TYR A 280 -2.07 -20.07 -3.40
CA TYR A 280 -0.88 -19.24 -3.48
C TYR A 280 -0.57 -18.55 -2.14
N ARG A 281 0.71 -18.62 -1.73
CA ARG A 281 1.18 -17.99 -0.48
C ARG A 281 1.06 -16.47 -0.56
N SER A 282 0.15 -15.92 0.23
CA SER A 282 -0.12 -14.48 0.28
C SER A 282 -0.88 -14.09 1.54
N LEU A 283 -0.93 -12.80 1.82
CA LEU A 283 -1.89 -12.21 2.76
C LEU A 283 -2.90 -11.42 1.93
N ILE A 284 -4.19 -11.58 2.18
CA ILE A 284 -5.23 -10.81 1.48
C ILE A 284 -5.90 -9.88 2.48
N VAL A 285 -5.82 -8.57 2.20
CA VAL A 285 -6.24 -7.50 3.10
C VAL A 285 -7.42 -6.75 2.47
N PRO A 286 -8.65 -7.04 2.89
CA PRO A 286 -9.82 -6.28 2.44
C PRO A 286 -9.84 -4.91 3.10
N MET A 287 -10.01 -3.86 2.30
CA MET A 287 -10.18 -2.47 2.72
C MET A 287 -11.55 -1.97 2.28
N PHE A 288 -12.08 -0.99 3.01
CA PHE A 288 -13.30 -0.31 2.60
C PHE A 288 -12.98 0.91 1.74
N PHE A 289 -13.84 1.16 0.76
CA PHE A 289 -13.67 2.29 -0.14
C PHE A 289 -13.64 3.62 0.60
N VAL A 290 -12.59 4.39 0.32
CA VAL A 290 -12.42 5.78 0.75
C VAL A 290 -12.40 6.64 -0.51
N PRO A 291 -13.22 7.71 -0.61
CA PRO A 291 -13.27 8.56 -1.78
C PRO A 291 -12.01 9.40 -1.92
N LEU A 292 -11.12 8.99 -2.81
CA LEU A 292 -9.85 9.63 -3.13
C LEU A 292 -9.66 9.74 -4.65
N GLY A 293 -8.62 10.42 -5.07
CA GLY A 293 -8.27 10.60 -6.47
C GLY A 293 -9.40 11.23 -7.30
N ALA A 294 -9.71 10.65 -8.44
CA ALA A 294 -10.82 11.06 -9.29
C ALA A 294 -12.20 10.67 -8.73
N LEU A 295 -12.25 9.93 -7.63
CA LEU A 295 -13.48 9.52 -6.95
C LEU A 295 -13.73 10.30 -5.65
N LYS A 296 -13.00 11.37 -5.40
CA LYS A 296 -13.08 12.19 -4.17
C LYS A 296 -14.47 12.73 -3.85
N ASP A 297 -15.31 12.94 -4.87
CA ASP A 297 -16.66 13.45 -4.71
C ASP A 297 -17.72 12.35 -4.55
N ARG A 298 -17.28 11.08 -4.43
CA ARG A 298 -18.17 9.96 -4.16
C ARG A 298 -18.44 9.81 -2.68
N ARG A 299 -19.52 9.08 -2.32
CA ARG A 299 -19.84 8.78 -0.93
C ARG A 299 -18.90 7.68 -0.39
N TRP A 300 -18.58 7.79 0.89
CA TRP A 300 -17.92 6.73 1.64
C TRP A 300 -18.75 5.46 1.62
N PHE A 301 -18.07 4.31 1.62
CA PHE A 301 -18.72 3.06 1.93
C PHE A 301 -18.90 2.95 3.44
N LEU A 302 -20.15 2.86 3.89
CA LEU A 302 -20.51 2.84 5.30
C LEU A 302 -20.94 1.43 5.73
N ARG A 303 -20.83 1.17 7.02
CA ARG A 303 -21.21 -0.11 7.64
C ARG A 303 -22.63 -0.57 7.27
N GLU A 304 -23.56 0.36 7.12
CA GLU A 304 -24.96 0.09 6.79
C GLU A 304 -25.12 -0.51 5.37
N GLN A 305 -24.16 -0.31 4.50
CA GLN A 305 -24.15 -0.81 3.11
C GLN A 305 -23.59 -2.24 2.99
N LEU A 306 -23.02 -2.79 4.08
CA LEU A 306 -22.56 -4.18 4.10
C LEU A 306 -23.75 -5.13 3.82
N ASN A 307 -23.56 -6.09 2.94
CA ASN A 307 -24.48 -7.20 2.69
C ASN A 307 -23.78 -8.55 2.97
N GLU A 308 -24.49 -9.64 2.80
CA GLU A 308 -23.98 -10.99 3.08
C GLU A 308 -22.77 -11.35 2.22
N LEU A 309 -22.75 -10.94 0.94
CA LEU A 309 -21.60 -11.20 0.05
C LEU A 309 -20.34 -10.46 0.50
N HIS A 310 -20.46 -9.22 1.00
CA HIS A 310 -19.32 -8.52 1.61
C HIS A 310 -18.78 -9.31 2.81
N VAL A 311 -19.65 -9.86 3.65
CA VAL A 311 -19.23 -10.69 4.79
C VAL A 311 -18.52 -11.95 4.31
N GLU A 312 -18.99 -12.60 3.25
CA GLU A 312 -18.33 -13.78 2.67
C GLU A 312 -16.93 -13.44 2.13
N VAL A 313 -16.78 -12.30 1.43
CA VAL A 313 -15.44 -11.83 1.00
C VAL A 313 -14.52 -11.61 2.19
N LEU A 314 -15.02 -10.93 3.26
CA LEU A 314 -14.23 -10.70 4.48
C LEU A 314 -13.82 -12.02 5.16
N LYS A 315 -14.73 -12.98 5.27
CA LYS A 315 -14.45 -14.31 5.83
C LYS A 315 -13.40 -15.04 5.02
N LYS A 316 -13.52 -15.04 3.70
CA LYS A 316 -12.58 -15.68 2.79
C LYS A 316 -11.18 -15.10 2.91
N CYS A 317 -11.06 -13.77 2.89
CA CYS A 317 -9.78 -13.06 3.11
C CYS A 317 -9.18 -13.37 4.47
N MET A 318 -9.99 -13.38 5.53
CA MET A 318 -9.54 -13.70 6.89
C MET A 318 -8.96 -15.13 6.96
N TRP A 319 -9.68 -16.13 6.44
CA TRP A 319 -9.23 -17.52 6.50
C TRP A 319 -8.01 -17.78 5.62
N HIS A 320 -7.95 -17.16 4.44
CA HIS A 320 -6.77 -17.18 3.60
C HIS A 320 -5.55 -16.63 4.35
N THR A 321 -5.68 -15.45 4.94
CA THR A 321 -4.61 -14.78 5.71
C THR A 321 -4.19 -15.58 6.95
N VAL A 322 -5.15 -16.19 7.67
CA VAL A 322 -4.84 -17.04 8.82
C VAL A 322 -4.09 -18.33 8.40
N ARG A 323 -4.48 -18.93 7.28
CA ARG A 323 -3.80 -20.13 6.72
C ARG A 323 -2.36 -19.82 6.35
N TRP A 324 -2.15 -18.84 5.49
CA TRP A 324 -0.83 -18.49 4.96
C TRP A 324 0.03 -17.72 5.96
N GLY A 325 -0.58 -16.94 6.86
CA GLY A 325 0.13 -16.21 7.91
C GLY A 325 0.93 -17.14 8.83
N GLU A 326 0.37 -18.31 9.18
CA GLU A 326 1.09 -19.35 9.95
C GLU A 326 2.30 -19.87 9.16
N ASP A 327 2.12 -20.18 7.87
CA ASP A 327 3.19 -20.65 6.99
C ASP A 327 4.31 -19.62 6.82
N ILE A 328 3.94 -18.37 6.49
CA ILE A 328 4.85 -17.23 6.34
C ILE A 328 5.67 -17.01 7.62
N MET A 329 5.00 -16.88 8.77
CA MET A 329 5.68 -16.63 10.03
C MET A 329 6.61 -17.77 10.44
N SER A 330 6.17 -19.02 10.28
CA SER A 330 6.94 -20.18 10.73
C SER A 330 8.09 -20.56 9.80
N LYS A 331 7.93 -20.39 8.49
CA LYS A 331 8.91 -20.84 7.48
C LYS A 331 9.82 -19.72 6.97
N LEU A 332 9.38 -18.47 7.00
CA LEU A 332 10.14 -17.34 6.46
C LEU A 332 10.79 -16.51 7.59
N TYR A 333 10.00 -16.05 8.55
CA TYR A 333 10.52 -15.18 9.62
C TYR A 333 11.18 -15.94 10.77
N LEU A 334 10.56 -17.00 11.26
CA LEU A 334 11.00 -17.73 12.44
C LEU A 334 11.70 -19.06 12.09
N ARG A 335 12.40 -19.15 10.97
CA ARG A 335 12.99 -20.41 10.48
C ARG A 335 14.10 -20.99 11.37
N ASP A 336 14.82 -20.16 12.11
CA ASP A 336 15.89 -20.57 13.01
C ASP A 336 15.33 -21.33 14.24
N LEU A 337 16.03 -22.39 14.66
CA LEU A 337 15.67 -23.18 15.83
C LEU A 337 15.63 -22.38 17.14
N ARG A 338 16.39 -21.28 17.22
CA ARG A 338 16.34 -20.34 18.36
C ARG A 338 14.96 -19.76 18.60
N TYR A 339 14.14 -19.70 17.58
CA TYR A 339 12.75 -19.20 17.64
C TYR A 339 11.72 -20.29 18.00
N ALA A 340 12.14 -21.52 18.35
CA ALA A 340 11.19 -22.60 18.68
C ALA A 340 10.17 -22.21 19.78
N PRO A 341 10.55 -21.53 20.89
CA PRO A 341 9.57 -21.06 21.87
C PRO A 341 8.59 -20.03 21.30
N VAL A 342 9.08 -19.11 20.45
CA VAL A 342 8.24 -18.09 19.79
C VAL A 342 7.26 -18.73 18.81
N LYS A 343 7.71 -19.77 18.06
CA LYS A 343 6.81 -20.55 17.18
C LYS A 343 5.68 -21.21 17.98
N MET A 344 5.99 -21.74 19.17
CA MET A 344 4.97 -22.36 20.02
C MET A 344 3.94 -21.33 20.50
N LEU A 345 4.38 -20.16 20.95
CA LEU A 345 3.49 -19.05 21.33
C LEU A 345 2.65 -18.57 20.15
N LEU A 346 3.24 -18.45 18.96
CA LEU A 346 2.53 -18.11 17.74
C LEU A 346 1.42 -19.10 17.42
N LYS A 347 1.69 -20.41 17.51
CA LYS A 347 0.68 -21.46 17.30
C LYS A 347 -0.48 -21.34 18.29
N LEU A 348 -0.20 -21.10 19.57
CA LEU A 348 -1.23 -20.88 20.59
C LEU A 348 -2.06 -19.63 20.30
N PHE A 349 -1.41 -18.54 19.91
CA PHE A 349 -2.07 -17.30 19.52
C PHE A 349 -2.98 -17.52 18.30
N LEU A 350 -2.47 -18.17 17.25
CA LEU A 350 -3.26 -18.46 16.04
C LEU A 350 -4.43 -19.41 16.34
N ALA A 351 -4.24 -20.40 17.23
CA ALA A 351 -5.35 -21.24 17.68
C ALA A 351 -6.44 -20.42 18.39
N TYR A 352 -6.04 -19.46 19.22
CA TYR A 352 -6.96 -18.51 19.84
C TYR A 352 -7.68 -17.64 18.81
N VAL A 353 -6.96 -17.08 17.83
CA VAL A 353 -7.53 -16.28 16.73
C VAL A 353 -8.53 -17.12 15.93
N LYS A 354 -8.16 -18.35 15.53
CA LYS A 354 -9.06 -19.29 14.81
C LYS A 354 -10.34 -19.58 15.61
N ARG A 355 -10.23 -19.74 16.94
CA ARG A 355 -11.41 -19.94 17.80
C ARG A 355 -12.30 -18.71 17.82
N LYS A 356 -11.71 -17.52 17.99
CA LYS A 356 -12.46 -16.25 18.03
C LYS A 356 -13.12 -15.92 16.69
N ALA A 357 -12.45 -16.22 15.58
CA ALA A 357 -13.01 -16.07 14.25
C ALA A 357 -14.27 -16.93 14.06
N ARG A 358 -14.23 -18.23 14.46
CA ARG A 358 -15.38 -19.14 14.41
C ARG A 358 -16.52 -18.71 15.35
N GLU A 359 -16.20 -18.14 16.52
CA GLU A 359 -17.21 -17.57 17.42
C GLU A 359 -17.91 -16.37 16.75
N ALA A 360 -17.14 -15.49 16.09
CA ALA A 360 -17.70 -14.34 15.38
C ALA A 360 -18.57 -14.76 14.19
N GLU A 361 -18.14 -15.77 13.41
CA GLU A 361 -18.95 -16.33 12.31
C GLU A 361 -20.29 -16.85 12.82
N ARG A 362 -20.29 -17.66 13.89
CA ARG A 362 -21.54 -18.16 14.49
C ARG A 362 -22.45 -17.03 14.96
N VAL A 363 -21.89 -15.98 15.57
CA VAL A 363 -22.70 -14.82 15.98
C VAL A 363 -23.35 -14.14 14.80
N VAL A 364 -22.65 -14.00 13.67
CA VAL A 364 -23.23 -13.43 12.44
C VAL A 364 -24.33 -14.34 11.88
N GLU A 365 -24.11 -15.65 11.85
CA GLU A 365 -25.08 -16.64 11.36
C GLU A 365 -26.35 -16.71 12.25
N GLU A 366 -26.19 -16.75 13.58
CA GLU A 366 -27.30 -16.87 14.53
C GLU A 366 -28.11 -15.57 14.69
N MET A 367 -27.42 -14.44 14.72
CA MET A 367 -28.05 -13.13 14.95
C MET A 367 -28.54 -12.46 13.66
N GLY A 368 -28.02 -12.86 12.52
CA GLY A 368 -28.18 -12.16 11.25
C GLY A 368 -27.38 -10.87 11.17
N LEU A 369 -26.97 -10.52 9.95
CA LEU A 369 -26.11 -9.36 9.68
C LEU A 369 -26.70 -8.04 10.18
N GLU A 370 -27.99 -7.81 10.00
CA GLU A 370 -28.67 -6.57 10.40
C GLU A 370 -28.64 -6.33 11.91
N ARG A 371 -28.69 -7.38 12.70
CA ARG A 371 -28.64 -7.27 14.17
C ARG A 371 -27.21 -6.99 14.66
N VAL A 372 -26.22 -7.60 13.99
CA VAL A 372 -24.79 -7.34 14.27
C VAL A 372 -24.43 -5.90 13.92
N LYS A 373 -24.92 -5.36 12.81
CA LYS A 373 -24.75 -3.95 12.43
C LYS A 373 -25.23 -2.98 13.53
N ARG A 374 -26.33 -3.31 14.23
CA ARG A 374 -26.89 -2.47 15.31
C ARG A 374 -26.16 -2.61 16.64
N GLY A 375 -25.52 -3.77 16.92
CA GLY A 375 -24.98 -4.11 18.24
C GLY A 375 -23.50 -3.76 18.46
N VAL A 376 -22.71 -3.55 17.41
CA VAL A 376 -21.28 -3.26 17.55
C VAL A 376 -21.06 -1.75 17.54
N ALA A 377 -20.87 -1.17 18.72
CA ALA A 377 -20.37 0.20 18.87
C ALA A 377 -18.90 0.25 18.39
N ILE A 378 -18.67 0.58 17.12
CA ILE A 378 -17.37 0.95 16.60
C ILE A 378 -17.39 2.46 16.40
N ALA A 379 -16.28 3.10 16.74
CA ALA A 379 -15.97 4.52 16.78
C ALA A 379 -16.89 5.50 15.99
N PRO A 380 -17.06 6.73 16.47
CA PRO A 380 -18.09 7.65 15.96
C PRO A 380 -17.93 7.85 14.44
N THR A 381 -18.97 7.56 13.71
CA THR A 381 -19.15 7.93 12.30
C THR A 381 -18.92 9.44 12.16
N PRO A 382 -18.16 9.90 11.15
CA PRO A 382 -18.15 11.32 10.84
C PRO A 382 -19.60 11.79 10.62
N ALA A 383 -20.01 12.84 11.29
CA ALA A 383 -21.33 13.39 11.13
C ALA A 383 -21.58 13.68 9.65
N SER A 384 -22.62 13.07 9.10
CA SER A 384 -23.18 13.41 7.81
C SER A 384 -23.87 14.77 7.97
N ASP A 385 -23.14 15.86 7.76
CA ASP A 385 -23.76 17.15 7.60
C ASP A 385 -24.05 17.39 6.12
N GLN A 386 -25.29 17.77 5.91
CA GLN A 386 -26.08 18.12 4.73
C GLN A 386 -25.37 18.96 3.69
#